data_64aa5bd8e084f5ef82bf66fdd485b229
#
_entry.id   64aa5bd8e084f5ef82bf66fdd485b229
#
_cell.length_a   1.000
_cell.length_b   1.000
_cell.length_c   1.000
_cell.angle_alpha   90.00
_cell.angle_beta   90.00
_cell.angle_gamma   90.00
#
_symmetry.space_group_name_H-M   'P 1'
#
loop_
_entity.id
_entity.type
_entity.pdbx_description
1 polymer ?
#
loop_
_entity_poly.entity_id
_entity_poly.type
_entity_poly.pdbx_seq_one_letter_code
_entity_poly.pdbx_strand_id
1 'polypeptide(L)'
;MASSSSVSVFDNYRFRTAFNEELYNITVKNKKVISEVCFNLNDDEYPEIREQIALRGWRRLAAPTTEISKMLIHEFYANAIITEEEREEHGGHLYMSFVRGVPVNFSPENIRRVMQFKAEVEGARTNFETRKAHDQQLDNVLAELCMPGATWKLSTGQQRSEIPVIRAILIHCIMKGEDVRAEEIIADKIIRTAQGIKEKGKLGFSSTIYKLCNDAGVPLREFRKTKKIPTETPITARRLESTRLPRNPQH
;
A
#
# COMPACT_ATOMS: atom_id res chain seq x y z
N MET A 1 -22.67 -26.95 39.46
CA MET A 1 -22.59 -27.27 38.02
C MET A 1 -21.53 -26.37 37.42
N ALA A 2 -20.37 -26.91 37.14
CA ALA A 2 -19.28 -26.14 36.54
C ALA A 2 -19.51 -26.07 35.01
N SER A 3 -19.75 -24.88 34.50
CA SER A 3 -19.78 -24.64 33.07
C SER A 3 -18.37 -24.80 32.54
N SER A 4 -18.11 -25.91 31.85
CA SER A 4 -16.92 -26.08 31.05
C SER A 4 -17.04 -25.13 29.84
N SER A 5 -16.35 -23.99 29.89
CA SER A 5 -16.10 -23.18 28.72
C SER A 5 -15.25 -24.00 27.75
N SER A 6 -15.86 -24.53 26.72
CA SER A 6 -15.13 -25.11 25.59
C SER A 6 -14.31 -23.99 24.98
N VAL A 7 -13.00 -23.98 25.22
CA VAL A 7 -12.05 -23.16 24.52
C VAL A 7 -12.14 -23.60 23.05
N SER A 8 -12.71 -22.78 22.18
CA SER A 8 -12.75 -23.07 20.76
C SER A 8 -11.31 -23.16 20.26
N VAL A 9 -10.90 -24.36 19.85
CA VAL A 9 -9.57 -24.58 19.28
C VAL A 9 -9.54 -23.89 17.93
N PHE A 10 -8.83 -22.77 17.82
CA PHE A 10 -8.57 -22.07 16.56
C PHE A 10 -7.25 -22.57 15.95
N ASP A 11 -7.07 -22.32 14.66
CA ASP A 11 -5.83 -22.67 13.95
C ASP A 11 -4.72 -21.64 14.32
N ASN A 12 -3.99 -21.93 15.39
CA ASN A 12 -2.92 -21.07 15.92
C ASN A 12 -1.67 -21.00 15.01
N TYR A 13 -1.58 -21.86 13.98
CA TYR A 13 -0.54 -21.77 12.96
C TYR A 13 -0.85 -20.66 11.95
N ARG A 14 -2.12 -20.41 11.67
CA ARG A 14 -2.56 -19.41 10.70
C ARG A 14 -2.97 -18.09 11.33
N PHE A 15 -3.48 -18.12 12.53
CA PHE A 15 -4.10 -16.98 13.17
C PHE A 15 -3.52 -16.75 14.57
N ARG A 16 -3.41 -15.49 14.96
CA ARG A 16 -2.92 -15.10 16.29
C ARG A 16 -3.93 -15.41 17.38
N THR A 17 -5.20 -15.20 17.09
CA THR A 17 -6.30 -15.37 18.03
C THR A 17 -7.51 -15.99 17.33
N ALA A 18 -8.45 -16.52 18.12
CA ALA A 18 -9.74 -16.98 17.60
C ALA A 18 -10.52 -15.86 16.88
N PHE A 19 -10.39 -14.61 17.36
CA PHE A 19 -10.97 -13.43 16.72
C PHE A 19 -10.42 -13.22 15.29
N ASN A 20 -9.10 -13.36 15.09
CA ASN A 20 -8.50 -13.21 13.77
C ASN A 20 -8.96 -14.32 12.80
N GLU A 21 -9.16 -15.55 13.29
CA GLU A 21 -9.72 -16.65 12.50
C GLU A 21 -11.17 -16.38 12.12
N GLU A 22 -11.99 -15.94 13.05
CA GLU A 22 -13.38 -15.58 12.80
C GLU A 22 -13.47 -14.46 11.76
N LEU A 23 -12.68 -13.40 11.93
CA LEU A 23 -12.60 -12.28 11.00
C LEU A 23 -12.16 -12.71 9.60
N TYR A 24 -11.17 -13.60 9.50
CA TYR A 24 -10.78 -14.21 8.24
C TYR A 24 -11.95 -14.94 7.58
N ASN A 25 -12.65 -15.78 8.33
CA ASN A 25 -13.72 -16.61 7.82
C ASN A 25 -14.97 -15.85 7.39
N ILE A 26 -15.33 -14.81 8.12
CA ILE A 26 -16.53 -14.02 7.85
C ILE A 26 -16.27 -12.97 6.77
N THR A 27 -15.13 -12.27 6.85
CA THR A 27 -14.92 -11.05 6.08
C THR A 27 -13.75 -11.16 5.11
N VAL A 28 -12.53 -11.44 5.61
CA VAL A 28 -11.29 -11.18 4.89
C VAL A 28 -11.12 -12.07 3.67
N LYS A 29 -11.42 -13.37 3.78
CA LYS A 29 -11.25 -14.33 2.68
C LYS A 29 -12.07 -14.00 1.43
N ASN A 30 -13.12 -13.20 1.58
CA ASN A 30 -14.01 -12.80 0.49
C ASN A 30 -13.60 -11.46 -0.15
N LYS A 31 -12.64 -10.75 0.43
CA LYS A 31 -12.20 -9.46 -0.11
C LYS A 31 -11.38 -9.62 -1.38
N LYS A 32 -11.58 -8.68 -2.30
CA LYS A 32 -10.76 -8.60 -3.51
C LYS A 32 -9.36 -8.14 -3.13
N VAL A 33 -8.35 -8.92 -3.47
CA VAL A 33 -6.95 -8.51 -3.44
C VAL A 33 -6.59 -7.90 -4.79
N ILE A 34 -5.89 -6.76 -4.75
CA ILE A 34 -5.38 -6.09 -5.94
C ILE A 34 -3.85 -6.20 -5.97
N SER A 35 -3.30 -6.43 -7.16
CA SER A 35 -1.85 -6.35 -7.38
C SER A 35 -1.44 -4.90 -7.61
N GLU A 36 -0.19 -4.59 -7.30
CA GLU A 36 0.46 -3.37 -7.75
C GLU A 36 0.71 -3.46 -9.25
N VAL A 37 0.76 -2.31 -9.90
CA VAL A 37 0.97 -2.19 -11.35
C VAL A 37 2.46 -2.06 -11.62
N CYS A 38 2.98 -2.86 -12.55
CA CYS A 38 4.36 -2.77 -13.02
C CYS A 38 4.54 -1.62 -14.00
N PHE A 39 5.64 -0.89 -13.89
CA PHE A 39 6.13 0.02 -14.92
C PHE A 39 7.01 -0.78 -15.89
N ASN A 40 6.59 -0.85 -17.14
CA ASN A 40 7.34 -1.49 -18.22
C ASN A 40 7.68 -0.43 -19.28
N LEU A 41 8.70 0.37 -18.97
CA LEU A 41 9.22 1.45 -19.79
C LEU A 41 10.63 1.07 -20.26
N ASN A 42 10.91 1.29 -21.55
CA ASN A 42 12.25 1.14 -22.11
C ASN A 42 13.20 2.22 -21.57
N ASP A 43 14.50 2.05 -21.82
CA ASP A 43 15.53 2.90 -21.22
C ASP A 43 15.48 4.36 -21.69
N ASP A 44 14.99 4.61 -22.88
CA ASP A 44 14.82 5.92 -23.50
C ASP A 44 13.42 6.53 -23.28
N GLU A 45 12.48 5.75 -22.71
CA GLU A 45 11.12 6.20 -22.48
C GLU A 45 10.99 6.86 -21.10
N TYR A 46 10.48 8.09 -21.07
CA TYR A 46 10.18 8.84 -19.83
C TYR A 46 11.35 8.87 -18.83
N PRO A 47 12.51 9.41 -19.22
CA PRO A 47 13.70 9.43 -18.36
C PRO A 47 13.45 10.09 -17.00
N GLU A 48 12.56 11.09 -16.96
CA GLU A 48 12.17 11.79 -15.74
C GLU A 48 11.49 10.87 -14.72
N ILE A 49 10.67 9.92 -15.15
CA ILE A 49 10.05 8.92 -14.25
C ILE A 49 11.11 7.97 -13.70
N ARG A 50 12.02 7.52 -14.56
CA ARG A 50 13.10 6.61 -14.18
C ARG A 50 14.08 7.26 -13.22
N GLU A 51 14.37 8.54 -13.44
CA GLU A 51 15.19 9.34 -12.53
C GLU A 51 14.56 9.41 -11.14
N GLN A 52 13.26 9.69 -11.04
CA GLN A 52 12.55 9.72 -9.76
C GLN A 52 12.53 8.34 -9.06
N ILE A 53 12.33 7.26 -9.82
CA ILE A 53 12.42 5.89 -9.28
C ILE A 53 13.82 5.60 -8.76
N ALA A 54 14.87 5.98 -9.50
CA ALA A 54 16.26 5.75 -9.12
C ALA A 54 16.69 6.63 -7.93
N LEU A 55 16.28 7.91 -7.95
CA LEU A 55 16.58 8.88 -6.90
C LEU A 55 16.06 8.40 -5.54
N ARG A 56 14.84 7.88 -5.50
CA ARG A 56 14.16 7.44 -4.27
C ARG A 56 14.40 5.96 -3.92
N GLY A 57 15.09 5.21 -4.76
CA GLY A 57 15.24 3.77 -4.57
C GLY A 57 13.95 2.97 -4.77
N TRP A 58 12.98 3.48 -5.54
CA TRP A 58 11.67 2.84 -5.72
C TRP A 58 11.62 1.73 -6.76
N ARG A 59 12.77 1.15 -7.13
CA ARG A 59 12.84 0.07 -8.12
C ARG A 59 11.95 -1.12 -7.77
N ARG A 60 11.93 -1.53 -6.49
CA ARG A 60 11.10 -2.66 -6.03
C ARG A 60 9.60 -2.33 -6.01
N LEU A 61 9.25 -1.07 -5.92
CA LEU A 61 7.87 -0.60 -6.02
C LEU A 61 7.41 -0.55 -7.48
N ALA A 62 8.27 -0.06 -8.38
CA ALA A 62 7.99 0.02 -9.82
C ALA A 62 7.97 -1.35 -10.51
N ALA A 63 8.71 -2.34 -9.99
CA ALA A 63 8.72 -3.72 -10.46
C ALA A 63 8.18 -4.67 -9.37
N PRO A 64 6.87 -4.71 -9.15
CA PRO A 64 6.25 -5.54 -8.14
C PRO A 64 6.39 -7.03 -8.47
N THR A 65 6.41 -7.85 -7.43
CA THR A 65 6.34 -9.31 -7.56
C THR A 65 4.97 -9.71 -8.09
N THR A 66 4.95 -10.65 -9.02
CA THR A 66 3.75 -11.26 -9.58
C THR A 66 3.48 -12.64 -8.97
N GLU A 67 2.37 -13.28 -9.35
CA GLU A 67 2.00 -14.63 -8.91
C GLU A 67 1.85 -14.83 -7.39
N ILE A 68 1.46 -13.77 -6.70
CA ILE A 68 1.26 -13.80 -5.26
C ILE A 68 -0.03 -14.53 -4.91
N SER A 69 0.03 -15.36 -3.87
CA SER A 69 -1.15 -16.04 -3.33
C SER A 69 -2.14 -15.07 -2.69
N LYS A 70 -3.42 -15.18 -3.05
CA LYS A 70 -4.48 -14.44 -2.36
C LYS A 70 -4.57 -14.83 -0.88
N MET A 71 -4.37 -16.11 -0.56
CA MET A 71 -4.44 -16.62 0.81
C MET A 71 -3.38 -15.96 1.71
N LEU A 72 -2.15 -15.80 1.21
CA LEU A 72 -1.08 -15.08 1.94
C LEU A 72 -1.54 -13.70 2.38
N ILE A 73 -2.10 -12.93 1.44
CA ILE A 73 -2.54 -11.56 1.71
C ILE A 73 -3.74 -11.53 2.65
N HIS A 74 -4.67 -12.47 2.48
CA HIS A 74 -5.81 -12.60 3.37
C HIS A 74 -5.39 -12.95 4.81
N GLU A 75 -4.47 -13.90 5.01
CA GLU A 75 -3.93 -14.25 6.33
C GLU A 75 -3.19 -13.06 6.95
N PHE A 76 -2.37 -12.36 6.17
CA PHE A 76 -1.69 -11.17 6.65
C PHE A 76 -2.68 -10.11 7.17
N TYR A 77 -3.69 -9.74 6.37
CA TYR A 77 -4.65 -8.72 6.78
C TYR A 77 -5.55 -9.14 7.94
N ALA A 78 -5.91 -10.41 8.04
CA ALA A 78 -6.69 -10.92 9.15
C ALA A 78 -5.93 -10.78 10.48
N ASN A 79 -4.61 -10.96 10.46
CA ASN A 79 -3.75 -10.90 11.63
C ASN A 79 -3.09 -9.52 11.86
N ALA A 80 -3.26 -8.56 10.95
CA ALA A 80 -2.76 -7.20 11.11
C ALA A 80 -3.64 -6.36 12.05
N ILE A 81 -4.82 -6.85 12.41
CA ILE A 81 -5.69 -6.22 13.40
C ILE A 81 -5.28 -6.69 14.78
N ILE A 82 -4.96 -5.74 15.64
CA ILE A 82 -4.62 -5.94 17.02
C ILE A 82 -5.79 -5.39 17.86
N THR A 83 -6.27 -6.16 18.84
CA THR A 83 -7.26 -5.67 19.81
C THR A 83 -6.62 -4.63 20.73
N GLU A 84 -7.43 -3.83 21.43
CA GLU A 84 -6.90 -2.85 22.40
C GLU A 84 -6.13 -3.57 23.52
N GLU A 85 -6.61 -4.70 23.99
CA GLU A 85 -5.96 -5.52 25.02
C GLU A 85 -4.59 -6.00 24.55
N GLU A 86 -4.49 -6.53 23.32
CA GLU A 86 -3.22 -6.93 22.73
C GLU A 86 -2.26 -5.74 22.52
N ARG A 87 -2.80 -4.55 22.26
CA ARG A 87 -2.01 -3.33 22.12
C ARG A 87 -1.36 -2.92 23.43
N GLU A 88 -2.10 -3.02 24.53
CA GLU A 88 -1.60 -2.73 25.87
C GLU A 88 -0.57 -3.77 26.34
N GLU A 89 -0.85 -5.07 26.13
CA GLU A 89 0.06 -6.16 26.52
C GLU A 89 1.40 -6.13 25.77
N HIS A 90 1.40 -5.72 24.51
CA HIS A 90 2.59 -5.75 23.65
C HIS A 90 3.27 -4.39 23.45
N GLY A 91 2.98 -3.41 24.32
CA GLY A 91 3.66 -2.10 24.29
C GLY A 91 3.46 -1.29 23.02
N GLY A 92 2.31 -1.44 22.37
CA GLY A 92 1.91 -0.55 21.26
C GLY A 92 2.45 -0.90 19.89
N HIS A 93 2.89 -2.11 19.62
CA HIS A 93 3.39 -2.55 18.30
C HIS A 93 2.28 -2.57 17.25
N LEU A 94 1.93 -1.38 16.71
CA LEU A 94 0.90 -1.16 15.70
C LEU A 94 1.19 -1.83 14.33
N TYR A 95 2.47 -2.12 14.06
CA TYR A 95 2.95 -2.53 12.74
C TYR A 95 3.33 -4.02 12.69
N MET A 96 2.50 -4.86 13.28
CA MET A 96 2.73 -6.30 13.33
C MET A 96 1.57 -7.09 12.74
N SER A 97 1.92 -8.12 12.00
CA SER A 97 1.01 -9.15 11.53
C SER A 97 1.59 -10.54 11.79
N PHE A 98 0.89 -11.58 11.39
CA PHE A 98 1.28 -12.96 11.61
C PHE A 98 0.85 -13.82 10.41
N VAL A 99 1.75 -14.66 9.91
CA VAL A 99 1.47 -15.55 8.77
C VAL A 99 2.21 -16.86 8.99
N ARG A 100 1.48 -17.96 9.04
CA ARG A 100 2.05 -19.32 9.16
C ARG A 100 3.09 -19.47 10.28
N GLY A 101 2.72 -19.13 11.49
CA GLY A 101 3.61 -19.22 12.65
C GLY A 101 4.65 -18.12 12.77
N VAL A 102 4.73 -17.20 11.80
CA VAL A 102 5.79 -16.20 11.71
C VAL A 102 5.23 -14.80 11.93
N PRO A 103 5.76 -14.01 12.90
CA PRO A 103 5.45 -12.61 13.04
C PRO A 103 6.06 -11.81 11.88
N VAL A 104 5.27 -10.90 11.30
CA VAL A 104 5.67 -10.07 10.15
C VAL A 104 5.58 -8.61 10.54
N ASN A 105 6.74 -7.97 10.68
CA ASN A 105 6.83 -6.54 10.96
C ASN A 105 6.65 -5.74 9.67
N PHE A 106 5.71 -4.79 9.67
CA PHE A 106 5.47 -3.87 8.56
C PHE A 106 5.59 -2.39 8.98
N SER A 107 6.45 -2.10 9.97
CA SER A 107 6.78 -0.72 10.33
C SER A 107 7.41 0.02 9.14
N PRO A 108 7.32 1.36 9.11
CA PRO A 108 7.98 2.17 8.09
C PRO A 108 9.45 1.81 7.90
N GLU A 109 10.21 1.66 8.99
CA GLU A 109 11.63 1.32 8.95
C GLU A 109 11.87 -0.03 8.29
N ASN A 110 11.04 -1.05 8.62
CA ASN A 110 11.17 -2.36 8.02
C ASN A 110 10.74 -2.37 6.56
N ILE A 111 9.68 -1.65 6.20
CA ILE A 111 9.28 -1.45 4.79
C ILE A 111 10.42 -0.79 4.02
N ARG A 112 11.03 0.29 4.53
CA ARG A 112 12.17 0.97 3.89
C ARG A 112 13.30 -0.02 3.62
N ARG A 113 13.70 -0.78 4.63
CA ARG A 113 14.77 -1.78 4.53
C ARG A 113 14.45 -2.85 3.48
N VAL A 114 13.28 -3.48 3.57
CA VAL A 114 12.86 -4.59 2.69
C VAL A 114 12.63 -4.10 1.26
N MET A 115 12.05 -2.92 1.08
CA MET A 115 11.81 -2.33 -0.23
C MET A 115 13.05 -1.63 -0.80
N GLN A 116 14.12 -1.46 -0.01
CA GLN A 116 15.37 -0.79 -0.40
C GLN A 116 15.15 0.68 -0.80
N PHE A 117 14.22 1.36 -0.13
CA PHE A 117 14.09 2.80 -0.33
C PHE A 117 15.32 3.51 0.20
N LYS A 118 15.75 4.55 -0.50
CA LYS A 118 16.87 5.36 -0.03
C LYS A 118 16.49 6.06 1.27
N ALA A 119 17.46 6.14 2.18
CA ALA A 119 17.29 6.93 3.38
C ALA A 119 17.25 8.41 3.02
N GLU A 120 16.40 9.16 3.69
CA GLU A 120 16.38 10.61 3.63
C GLU A 120 17.60 11.20 4.34
N VAL A 121 17.91 12.45 4.01
CA VAL A 121 18.88 13.23 4.77
C VAL A 121 18.29 13.47 6.16
N GLU A 122 19.07 13.18 7.19
CA GLU A 122 18.67 13.31 8.60
C GLU A 122 18.15 14.72 8.87
N GLY A 123 16.91 14.83 9.38
CA GLY A 123 16.26 16.11 9.70
C GLY A 123 15.27 16.66 8.67
N ALA A 124 15.12 16.08 7.50
CA ALA A 124 14.10 16.47 6.53
C ALA A 124 12.71 15.99 7.00
N ARG A 125 11.92 16.91 7.56
CA ARG A 125 10.46 16.71 7.64
C ARG A 125 9.94 16.65 6.22
N THR A 126 9.19 15.61 5.87
CA THR A 126 8.67 15.51 4.52
C THR A 126 7.76 16.70 4.23
N ASN A 127 8.04 17.41 3.16
CA ASN A 127 7.18 18.48 2.67
C ASN A 127 5.74 17.96 2.42
N PHE A 128 5.61 16.66 2.15
CA PHE A 128 4.33 15.98 2.04
C PHE A 128 3.48 16.07 3.33
N GLU A 129 4.04 15.73 4.50
CA GLU A 129 3.30 15.81 5.78
C GLU A 129 3.01 17.28 6.16
N THR A 130 3.95 18.18 5.89
CA THR A 130 3.76 19.60 6.12
C THR A 130 2.64 20.18 5.25
N ARG A 131 2.61 19.80 3.96
CA ARG A 131 1.55 20.25 3.03
C ARG A 131 0.20 19.65 3.31
N LYS A 132 0.17 18.39 3.76
CA LYS A 132 -1.06 17.71 4.18
C LYS A 132 -1.72 18.40 5.38
N ALA A 133 -0.92 19.04 6.25
CA ALA A 133 -1.40 19.79 7.41
C ALA A 133 -1.89 21.20 7.09
N HIS A 134 -1.55 21.76 5.91
CA HIS A 134 -1.87 23.13 5.53
C HIS A 134 -2.81 23.22 4.32
N ASP A 135 -4.11 23.34 4.56
CA ASP A 135 -5.14 23.51 3.51
C ASP A 135 -4.88 24.70 2.57
N GLN A 136 -4.22 25.76 3.05
CA GLN A 136 -3.92 26.97 2.27
C GLN A 136 -2.91 26.77 1.13
N GLN A 137 -2.14 25.69 1.12
CA GLN A 137 -1.19 25.40 0.03
C GLN A 137 -1.81 24.54 -1.09
N LEU A 138 -3.05 24.08 -0.91
CA LEU A 138 -3.70 23.22 -1.88
C LEU A 138 -3.96 23.92 -3.21
N ASP A 139 -4.35 25.17 -3.19
CA ASP A 139 -4.61 25.96 -4.40
C ASP A 139 -3.36 26.09 -5.28
N ASN A 140 -2.18 26.28 -4.65
CA ASN A 140 -0.90 26.32 -5.36
C ASN A 140 -0.55 24.96 -5.98
N VAL A 141 -0.76 23.86 -5.22
CA VAL A 141 -0.57 22.49 -5.73
C VAL A 141 -1.48 22.22 -6.91
N LEU A 142 -2.74 22.61 -6.80
CA LEU A 142 -3.73 22.43 -7.85
C LEU A 142 -3.40 23.28 -9.09
N ALA A 143 -2.98 24.53 -8.91
CA ALA A 143 -2.59 25.41 -10.01
C ALA A 143 -1.41 24.87 -10.81
N GLU A 144 -0.45 24.23 -10.17
CA GLU A 144 0.72 23.63 -10.84
C GLU A 144 0.43 22.28 -11.52
N LEU A 145 -0.50 21.50 -10.97
CA LEU A 145 -0.91 20.22 -11.57
C LEU A 145 -1.95 20.38 -12.68
N CYS A 146 -2.65 21.53 -12.73
CA CYS A 146 -3.65 21.81 -13.74
C CYS A 146 -3.05 22.29 -15.05
N MET A 147 -3.68 21.91 -16.16
CA MET A 147 -3.49 22.62 -17.41
C MET A 147 -4.09 24.03 -17.30
N PRO A 148 -3.47 25.05 -17.93
CA PRO A 148 -4.03 26.41 -17.97
C PRO A 148 -5.49 26.39 -18.41
N GLY A 149 -6.38 27.01 -17.63
CA GLY A 149 -7.82 27.06 -17.89
C GLY A 149 -8.62 25.86 -17.41
N ALA A 150 -8.01 24.82 -16.83
CA ALA A 150 -8.72 23.73 -16.21
C ALA A 150 -9.13 24.10 -14.76
N THR A 151 -10.36 23.75 -14.39
CA THR A 151 -10.83 23.87 -13.00
C THR A 151 -10.91 22.50 -12.36
N TRP A 152 -10.30 22.36 -11.20
CA TRP A 152 -10.42 21.13 -10.40
C TRP A 152 -11.73 21.13 -9.63
N LYS A 153 -12.43 20.02 -9.70
CA LYS A 153 -13.49 19.74 -8.73
C LYS A 153 -12.85 18.88 -7.63
N LEU A 154 -12.77 19.44 -6.44
CA LEU A 154 -12.42 18.68 -5.24
C LEU A 154 -13.42 17.54 -5.07
N SER A 155 -12.96 16.33 -5.13
CA SER A 155 -13.79 15.15 -5.02
C SER A 155 -13.79 14.64 -3.59
N THR A 156 -14.99 14.30 -3.14
CA THR A 156 -15.21 13.46 -1.95
C THR A 156 -14.85 11.97 -2.21
N GLY A 157 -14.27 11.65 -3.36
CA GLY A 157 -13.70 10.31 -3.66
C GLY A 157 -14.66 9.33 -4.33
N GLN A 158 -15.79 9.79 -4.88
CA GLN A 158 -16.78 8.88 -5.50
C GLN A 158 -16.72 8.79 -7.03
N GLN A 159 -16.08 9.71 -7.72
CA GLN A 159 -16.00 9.69 -9.19
C GLN A 159 -14.62 9.20 -9.69
N ARG A 160 -14.62 8.38 -10.75
CA ARG A 160 -13.39 7.77 -11.31
C ARG A 160 -12.46 8.78 -12.00
N SER A 161 -12.93 9.97 -12.32
CA SER A 161 -12.20 11.02 -13.01
C SER A 161 -11.48 12.01 -12.07
N GLU A 162 -11.64 11.85 -10.77
CA GLU A 162 -11.16 12.79 -9.78
C GLU A 162 -9.95 12.22 -9.03
N ILE A 163 -8.91 13.03 -8.86
CA ILE A 163 -7.74 12.68 -8.07
C ILE A 163 -7.99 13.17 -6.63
N PRO A 164 -8.00 12.27 -5.62
CA PRO A 164 -8.06 12.71 -4.23
C PRO A 164 -6.93 13.68 -3.90
N VAL A 165 -7.22 14.72 -3.12
CA VAL A 165 -6.28 15.78 -2.72
C VAL A 165 -4.93 15.23 -2.28
N ILE A 166 -4.93 14.21 -1.43
CA ILE A 166 -3.70 13.59 -0.92
C ILE A 166 -2.83 12.98 -2.03
N ARG A 167 -3.44 12.48 -3.12
CA ARG A 167 -2.70 11.97 -4.27
C ARG A 167 -2.15 13.11 -5.13
N ALA A 168 -2.88 14.21 -5.25
CA ALA A 168 -2.40 15.40 -5.94
C ALA A 168 -1.16 15.97 -5.22
N ILE A 169 -1.21 16.11 -3.91
CA ILE A 169 -0.06 16.54 -3.08
C ILE A 169 1.13 15.60 -3.28
N LEU A 170 0.91 14.28 -3.24
CA LEU A 170 1.97 13.29 -3.46
C LEU A 170 2.62 13.44 -4.83
N ILE A 171 1.82 13.56 -5.89
CA ILE A 171 2.32 13.75 -7.26
C ILE A 171 3.12 15.05 -7.34
N HIS A 172 2.62 16.14 -6.77
CA HIS A 172 3.30 17.43 -6.76
C HIS A 172 4.68 17.34 -6.05
N CYS A 173 4.76 16.73 -4.86
CA CYS A 173 6.02 16.53 -4.15
C CYS A 173 7.02 15.70 -4.98
N ILE A 174 6.55 14.65 -5.68
CA ILE A 174 7.40 13.86 -6.56
C ILE A 174 7.93 14.69 -7.73
N MET A 175 7.07 15.51 -8.38
CA MET A 175 7.45 16.38 -9.50
C MET A 175 8.43 17.46 -9.09
N LYS A 176 8.32 17.98 -7.88
CA LYS A 176 9.25 18.99 -7.32
C LYS A 176 10.55 18.41 -6.78
N GLY A 177 10.73 17.09 -6.82
CA GLY A 177 11.89 16.43 -6.24
C GLY A 177 11.91 16.45 -4.71
N GLU A 178 10.79 16.77 -4.07
CA GLU A 178 10.66 16.85 -2.62
C GLU A 178 10.65 15.46 -1.97
N ASP A 179 11.07 15.40 -0.71
CA ASP A 179 11.10 14.14 0.03
C ASP A 179 9.68 13.61 0.27
N VAL A 180 9.53 12.30 0.03
CA VAL A 180 8.30 11.54 0.25
C VAL A 180 8.65 10.24 0.95
N ARG A 181 8.15 10.07 2.16
CA ARG A 181 8.29 8.83 2.92
C ARG A 181 7.28 7.79 2.48
N ALA A 182 7.55 7.15 1.36
CA ALA A 182 6.67 6.14 0.79
C ALA A 182 6.39 4.99 1.77
N GLU A 183 7.36 4.64 2.60
CA GLU A 183 7.25 3.63 3.65
C GLU A 183 6.20 3.96 4.70
N GLU A 184 6.12 5.22 5.14
CA GLU A 184 5.10 5.68 6.10
C GLU A 184 3.70 5.64 5.47
N ILE A 185 3.60 6.12 4.23
CA ILE A 185 2.34 6.09 3.47
C ILE A 185 1.83 4.65 3.29
N ILE A 186 2.74 3.72 2.98
CA ILE A 186 2.41 2.31 2.81
C ILE A 186 1.97 1.70 4.13
N ALA A 187 2.75 1.88 5.21
CA ALA A 187 2.45 1.35 6.53
C ALA A 187 1.09 1.85 7.05
N ASP A 188 0.87 3.15 7.01
CA ASP A 188 -0.40 3.77 7.40
C ASP A 188 -1.58 3.23 6.59
N LYS A 189 -1.39 3.06 5.29
CA LYS A 189 -2.45 2.55 4.43
C LYS A 189 -2.76 1.09 4.71
N ILE A 190 -1.77 0.27 5.03
CA ILE A 190 -1.98 -1.12 5.47
C ILE A 190 -2.79 -1.13 6.77
N ILE A 191 -2.41 -0.34 7.78
CA ILE A 191 -3.15 -0.24 9.06
C ILE A 191 -4.59 0.18 8.82
N ARG A 192 -4.81 1.28 8.12
CA ARG A 192 -6.17 1.78 7.84
C ARG A 192 -7.02 0.76 7.09
N THR A 193 -6.40 0.00 6.17
CA THR A 193 -7.10 -1.08 5.45
C THR A 193 -7.45 -2.21 6.39
N ALA A 194 -6.58 -2.57 7.32
CA ALA A 194 -6.83 -3.60 8.34
C ALA A 194 -7.93 -3.14 9.32
N GLN A 195 -7.85 -1.94 9.86
CA GLN A 195 -8.85 -1.38 10.78
C GLN A 195 -10.23 -1.25 10.13
N GLY A 196 -10.29 -0.81 8.87
CA GLY A 196 -11.52 -0.72 8.08
C GLY A 196 -11.92 -2.04 7.39
N ILE A 197 -11.45 -3.19 7.86
CA ILE A 197 -11.62 -4.48 7.18
C ILE A 197 -13.09 -4.89 7.01
N LYS A 198 -13.98 -4.45 7.89
CA LYS A 198 -15.43 -4.71 7.83
C LYS A 198 -16.13 -3.86 6.76
N GLU A 199 -15.52 -2.76 6.33
CA GLU A 199 -16.07 -1.87 5.32
C GLU A 199 -15.90 -2.42 3.89
N LYS A 200 -16.59 -1.81 2.93
CA LYS A 200 -16.37 -2.10 1.50
C LYS A 200 -14.97 -1.62 1.11
N GLY A 201 -14.10 -2.53 0.70
CA GLY A 201 -12.74 -2.17 0.31
C GLY A 201 -12.00 -3.33 -0.33
N LYS A 202 -10.84 -3.02 -0.90
CA LYS A 202 -9.93 -3.99 -1.51
C LYS A 202 -8.64 -4.04 -0.69
N LEU A 203 -7.98 -5.20 -0.67
CA LEU A 203 -6.69 -5.38 -0.01
C LEU A 203 -5.58 -5.07 -1.01
N GLY A 204 -4.77 -4.09 -0.69
CA GLY A 204 -3.65 -3.62 -1.53
C GLY A 204 -2.30 -4.10 -1.05
N PHE A 205 -1.23 -3.53 -1.62
CA PHE A 205 0.18 -3.75 -1.24
C PHE A 205 0.64 -5.21 -1.24
N SER A 206 0.07 -6.00 -2.14
CA SER A 206 0.31 -7.45 -2.18
C SER A 206 1.79 -7.78 -2.42
N SER A 207 2.48 -7.07 -3.29
CA SER A 207 3.90 -7.27 -3.56
C SER A 207 4.77 -6.85 -2.37
N THR A 208 4.44 -5.72 -1.73
CA THR A 208 5.13 -5.25 -0.53
C THR A 208 4.97 -6.26 0.61
N ILE A 209 3.73 -6.70 0.88
CA ILE A 209 3.43 -7.70 1.90
C ILE A 209 4.15 -9.04 1.60
N TYR A 210 4.15 -9.48 0.34
CA TYR A 210 4.88 -10.68 -0.06
C TYR A 210 6.37 -10.59 0.27
N LYS A 211 7.01 -9.44 -0.03
CA LYS A 211 8.42 -9.22 0.27
C LYS A 211 8.69 -9.17 1.78
N LEU A 212 7.80 -8.56 2.57
CA LEU A 212 7.88 -8.56 4.03
C LEU A 212 7.76 -9.99 4.59
N CYS A 213 6.80 -10.77 4.11
CA CYS A 213 6.63 -12.17 4.50
C CYS A 213 7.86 -13.02 4.13
N ASN A 214 8.42 -12.81 2.95
CA ASN A 214 9.63 -13.51 2.50
C ASN A 214 10.85 -13.17 3.37
N ASP A 215 11.02 -11.90 3.69
CA ASP A 215 12.10 -11.40 4.56
C ASP A 215 11.97 -11.92 5.99
N ALA A 216 10.76 -12.01 6.51
CA ALA A 216 10.47 -12.58 7.83
C ALA A 216 10.64 -14.11 7.90
N GLY A 217 10.83 -14.80 6.78
CA GLY A 217 10.99 -16.25 6.76
C GLY A 217 9.68 -17.05 6.72
N VAL A 218 8.57 -16.42 6.31
CA VAL A 218 7.29 -17.13 6.11
C VAL A 218 7.48 -18.25 5.10
N PRO A 219 6.96 -19.48 5.34
CA PRO A 219 7.12 -20.63 4.45
C PRO A 219 6.30 -20.48 3.15
N LEU A 220 6.73 -19.61 2.24
CA LEU A 220 6.03 -19.24 1.01
C LEU A 220 5.70 -20.44 0.10
N ARG A 221 6.46 -21.54 0.22
CA ARG A 221 6.19 -22.80 -0.51
C ARG A 221 4.80 -23.37 -0.28
N GLU A 222 4.22 -23.14 0.90
CA GLU A 222 2.88 -23.61 1.27
C GLU A 222 1.78 -22.93 0.46
N PHE A 223 2.07 -21.75 -0.10
CA PHE A 223 1.14 -20.97 -0.91
C PHE A 223 1.25 -21.25 -2.42
N ARG A 224 2.19 -22.11 -2.88
CA ARG A 224 2.44 -22.33 -4.32
C ARG A 224 1.20 -22.84 -5.08
N LYS A 225 0.43 -23.73 -4.47
CA LYS A 225 -0.77 -24.34 -5.07
C LYS A 225 -2.05 -23.55 -4.86
N THR A 226 -1.99 -22.40 -4.20
CA THR A 226 -3.16 -21.59 -3.89
C THR A 226 -3.49 -20.61 -5.03
N LYS A 227 -4.73 -20.09 -5.03
CA LYS A 227 -5.19 -19.14 -6.04
C LYS A 227 -4.34 -17.88 -6.04
N LYS A 228 -3.82 -17.49 -7.20
CA LYS A 228 -3.01 -16.30 -7.37
C LYS A 228 -3.87 -15.04 -7.58
N ILE A 229 -3.26 -13.91 -7.29
CA ILE A 229 -3.84 -12.59 -7.59
C ILE A 229 -3.69 -12.37 -9.09
N PRO A 230 -4.75 -11.92 -9.79
CA PRO A 230 -4.62 -11.53 -11.20
C PRO A 230 -3.59 -10.40 -11.35
N THR A 231 -2.71 -10.54 -12.32
CA THR A 231 -1.75 -9.48 -12.67
C THR A 231 -2.47 -8.36 -13.40
N GLU A 232 -2.23 -7.12 -12.99
CA GLU A 232 -2.74 -5.95 -13.71
C GLU A 232 -1.89 -5.68 -14.96
N THR A 233 -2.52 -5.04 -15.96
CA THR A 233 -1.81 -4.64 -17.18
C THR A 233 -0.71 -3.64 -16.85
N PRO A 234 0.54 -3.85 -17.27
CA PRO A 234 1.65 -2.94 -17.01
C PRO A 234 1.39 -1.53 -17.55
N ILE A 235 2.00 -0.54 -16.92
CA ILE A 235 2.10 0.81 -17.46
C ILE A 235 3.24 0.82 -18.49
N THR A 236 2.88 1.04 -19.76
CA THR A 236 3.81 1.17 -20.88
C THR A 236 3.79 2.60 -21.42
N ALA A 237 4.77 2.98 -22.21
CA ALA A 237 4.81 4.29 -22.89
C ALA A 237 3.51 4.54 -23.68
N ARG A 238 3.06 3.56 -24.47
CA ARG A 238 1.79 3.65 -25.23
C ARG A 238 0.59 3.93 -24.33
N ARG A 239 0.53 3.31 -23.14
CA ARG A 239 -0.55 3.56 -22.18
C ARG A 239 -0.46 4.95 -21.57
N LEU A 240 0.73 5.45 -21.28
CA LEU A 240 0.94 6.82 -20.81
C LEU A 240 0.56 7.84 -21.90
N GLU A 241 0.94 7.61 -23.15
CA GLU A 241 0.57 8.46 -24.29
C GLU A 241 -0.93 8.51 -24.53
N SER A 242 -1.62 7.37 -24.44
CA SER A 242 -3.07 7.30 -24.61
C SER A 242 -3.87 8.05 -23.52
N THR A 243 -3.24 8.37 -22.39
CA THR A 243 -3.84 9.19 -21.32
C THR A 243 -3.57 10.69 -21.50
N ARG A 244 -2.66 11.07 -22.41
CA ARG A 244 -2.48 12.48 -22.78
C ARG A 244 -3.75 12.95 -23.50
N LEU A 245 -4.40 13.98 -22.96
CA LEU A 245 -5.47 14.66 -23.68
C LEU A 245 -4.94 15.12 -25.04
N PRO A 246 -5.73 15.02 -26.13
CA PRO A 246 -5.32 15.53 -27.42
C PRO A 246 -4.88 16.98 -27.24
N ARG A 247 -3.65 17.29 -27.67
CA ARG A 247 -3.21 18.70 -27.77
C ARG A 247 -4.21 19.38 -28.68
N ASN A 248 -4.94 20.32 -28.12
CA ASN A 248 -5.81 21.18 -28.94
C ASN A 248 -4.93 21.75 -30.04
N PRO A 249 -5.20 21.52 -31.33
CA PRO A 249 -4.46 22.20 -32.37
C PRO A 249 -4.70 23.69 -32.15
N GLN A 250 -3.62 24.40 -31.92
CA GLN A 250 -3.65 25.84 -31.70
C GLN A 250 -4.22 26.49 -32.96
N HIS A 251 -5.21 27.34 -32.75
CA HIS A 251 -5.55 28.39 -33.70
C HIS A 251 -4.42 29.42 -33.75
#